data_89750fe2d902fba7801c5116d0a6d621
#
_entry.id   89750fe2d902fba7801c5116d0a6d621
#
_cell.length_a   1.000
_cell.length_b   1.000
_cell.length_c   1.000
_cell.angle_alpha   90.00
_cell.angle_beta   90.00
_cell.angle_gamma   90.00
#
_symmetry.space_group_name_H-M   'P 1'
#
loop_
_entity.id
_entity.type
_entity.pdbx_description
1 polymer ?
#
loop_
_entity_poly.entity_id
_entity_poly.type
_entity_poly.pdbx_seq_one_letter_code
_entity_poly.pdbx_strand_id
1 'polypeptide(L)'
;KQYVNNYYTKKYGKPYDGVKMYSDAQELLNNKDIDAVLISTPDHSHAYLGVLAAEAKKDIYLQKPTALTIQEGRALSNAVHKQGCILQIGSQQRSSTQFRYAAELVRNGRIGKLKEVLIGLPKDSGGDVEPEMPIPSTLNYDAWLGPTPYLYYTEKRVHPQNDYSRPGWMRGENYCAGMITNWGAHHIDCAHWAMNTEYTGPKEVWGTAVYPTSGLWDVMGDFTTYGLYDNGVKMTISTELPNGIKYIGTEGWIFVTRGAYKASASDPVAASGQKALTASNDSIITSVIGENEVNLYRSD
;
A
#
# COMPACT_ATOMS: atom_id res chain seq x y z
N LYS A 1 -8.22 -23.76 -1.33
CA LYS A 1 -7.75 -24.95 -2.04
C LYS A 1 -8.66 -25.26 -3.21
N GLN A 2 -9.96 -25.54 -2.98
CA GLN A 2 -10.89 -25.98 -4.01
C GLN A 2 -10.99 -25.04 -5.22
N TYR A 3 -11.07 -23.72 -4.98
CA TYR A 3 -11.12 -22.73 -6.07
C TYR A 3 -9.90 -22.83 -7.00
N VAL A 4 -8.69 -22.90 -6.45
CA VAL A 4 -7.45 -22.99 -7.24
C VAL A 4 -7.35 -24.32 -7.97
N ASN A 5 -7.68 -25.42 -7.29
CA ASN A 5 -7.71 -26.74 -7.93
C ASN A 5 -8.70 -26.78 -9.10
N ASN A 6 -9.91 -26.22 -8.93
CA ASN A 6 -10.91 -26.13 -10.00
C ASN A 6 -10.43 -25.29 -11.19
N TYR A 7 -9.76 -24.14 -10.91
CA TYR A 7 -9.18 -23.32 -11.95
C TYR A 7 -8.17 -24.10 -12.80
N TYR A 8 -7.21 -24.78 -12.17
CA TYR A 8 -6.19 -25.53 -12.89
C TYR A 8 -6.75 -26.81 -13.55
N THR A 9 -7.75 -27.46 -12.95
CA THR A 9 -8.49 -28.56 -13.60
C THR A 9 -9.07 -28.07 -14.91
N LYS A 10 -9.74 -26.92 -14.91
CA LYS A 10 -10.32 -26.34 -16.15
C LYS A 10 -9.22 -25.95 -17.15
N LYS A 11 -8.14 -25.31 -16.67
CA LYS A 11 -7.04 -24.83 -17.51
C LYS A 11 -6.30 -25.96 -18.20
N TYR A 12 -6.08 -27.08 -17.53
CA TYR A 12 -5.32 -28.22 -18.07
C TYR A 12 -6.18 -29.32 -18.69
N GLY A 13 -7.52 -29.24 -18.59
CA GLY A 13 -8.44 -30.25 -19.09
C GLY A 13 -8.36 -31.61 -18.37
N LYS A 14 -7.75 -31.66 -17.17
CA LYS A 14 -7.61 -32.87 -16.36
C LYS A 14 -7.70 -32.53 -14.88
N PRO A 15 -8.10 -33.46 -13.99
CA PRO A 15 -8.15 -33.22 -12.55
C PRO A 15 -6.81 -32.69 -12.01
N TYR A 16 -6.89 -31.69 -11.15
CA TYR A 16 -5.75 -31.09 -10.49
C TYR A 16 -6.05 -30.93 -8.99
N ASP A 17 -5.17 -31.45 -8.15
CA ASP A 17 -5.27 -31.37 -6.68
C ASP A 17 -3.94 -30.97 -6.01
N GLY A 18 -3.00 -30.44 -6.79
CA GLY A 18 -1.62 -30.13 -6.38
C GLY A 18 -1.47 -29.04 -5.32
N VAL A 19 -2.56 -28.36 -4.91
CA VAL A 19 -2.47 -27.32 -3.87
C VAL A 19 -2.36 -27.94 -2.48
N LYS A 20 -1.21 -27.78 -1.86
CA LYS A 20 -1.01 -28.07 -0.42
C LYS A 20 -1.51 -26.90 0.44
N MET A 21 -1.98 -27.22 1.63
CA MET A 21 -2.39 -26.24 2.65
C MET A 21 -1.47 -26.38 3.85
N TYR A 22 -1.05 -25.26 4.40
CA TYR A 22 -0.25 -25.18 5.61
C TYR A 22 -1.00 -24.32 6.62
N SER A 23 -1.00 -24.71 7.89
CA SER A 23 -1.55 -23.93 9.01
C SER A 23 -0.52 -23.06 9.70
N ASP A 24 0.76 -23.31 9.42
CA ASP A 24 1.90 -22.61 9.98
C ASP A 24 2.83 -22.12 8.86
N ALA A 25 3.22 -20.84 8.96
CA ALA A 25 4.11 -20.23 7.96
C ALA A 25 5.51 -20.87 7.97
N GLN A 26 6.02 -21.26 9.13
CA GLN A 26 7.34 -21.89 9.24
C GLN A 26 7.36 -23.28 8.56
N GLU A 27 6.27 -24.03 8.69
CA GLU A 27 6.12 -25.32 7.99
C GLU A 27 6.17 -25.13 6.47
N LEU A 28 5.46 -24.09 5.95
CA LEU A 28 5.52 -23.74 4.54
C LEU A 28 6.94 -23.36 4.11
N LEU A 29 7.60 -22.50 4.89
CA LEU A 29 8.95 -21.99 4.57
C LEU A 29 10.02 -23.08 4.60
N ASN A 30 9.84 -24.12 5.42
CA ASN A 30 10.74 -25.26 5.49
C ASN A 30 10.65 -26.20 4.26
N ASN A 31 9.61 -26.05 3.43
CA ASN A 31 9.47 -26.84 2.21
C ASN A 31 10.52 -26.42 1.18
N LYS A 32 11.37 -27.36 0.77
CA LYS A 32 12.47 -27.13 -0.19
C LYS A 32 12.02 -26.99 -1.64
N ASP A 33 10.78 -27.42 -1.95
CA ASP A 33 10.20 -27.31 -3.29
C ASP A 33 9.61 -25.90 -3.56
N ILE A 34 9.68 -24.99 -2.59
CA ILE A 34 9.22 -23.61 -2.70
C ILE A 34 10.43 -22.70 -2.86
N ASP A 35 10.54 -21.99 -3.97
CA ASP A 35 11.62 -21.04 -4.25
C ASP A 35 11.25 -19.63 -3.82
N ALA A 36 9.97 -19.24 -3.97
CA ALA A 36 9.48 -17.90 -3.70
C ALA A 36 8.14 -17.91 -2.97
N VAL A 37 7.88 -16.86 -2.20
CA VAL A 37 6.62 -16.67 -1.48
C VAL A 37 5.97 -15.33 -1.80
N LEU A 38 4.63 -15.31 -1.84
CA LEU A 38 3.84 -14.10 -1.86
C LEU A 38 3.22 -13.90 -0.48
N ILE A 39 3.51 -12.76 0.15
CA ILE A 39 3.01 -12.40 1.49
C ILE A 39 1.97 -11.29 1.31
N SER A 40 0.71 -11.58 1.67
CA SER A 40 -0.41 -10.63 1.62
C SER A 40 -1.29 -10.77 2.86
N THR A 41 -0.65 -10.90 3.99
CA THR A 41 -1.24 -10.94 5.33
C THR A 41 -1.58 -9.53 5.82
N PRO A 42 -2.14 -9.33 7.02
CA PRO A 42 -2.23 -8.00 7.63
C PRO A 42 -0.86 -7.34 7.82
N ASP A 43 -0.83 -6.00 7.80
CA ASP A 43 0.39 -5.19 7.74
C ASP A 43 1.39 -5.50 8.86
N HIS A 44 0.90 -5.75 10.09
CA HIS A 44 1.74 -6.06 11.27
C HIS A 44 2.58 -7.33 11.14
N SER A 45 2.20 -8.24 10.26
CA SER A 45 2.94 -9.49 10.04
C SER A 45 3.85 -9.46 8.80
N HIS A 46 3.80 -8.41 7.99
CA HIS A 46 4.56 -8.30 6.75
C HIS A 46 6.07 -8.46 6.96
N ALA A 47 6.66 -7.60 7.79
CA ALA A 47 8.10 -7.63 8.02
C ALA A 47 8.53 -8.90 8.75
N TYR A 48 7.76 -9.34 9.74
CA TYR A 48 8.03 -10.58 10.48
C TYR A 48 8.10 -11.78 9.55
N LEU A 49 7.05 -12.00 8.74
CA LEU A 49 7.02 -13.10 7.77
C LEU A 49 8.07 -12.94 6.66
N GLY A 50 8.34 -11.71 6.24
CA GLY A 50 9.38 -11.40 5.28
C GLY A 50 10.78 -11.75 5.78
N VAL A 51 11.10 -11.48 7.05
CA VAL A 51 12.36 -11.88 7.68
C VAL A 51 12.48 -13.40 7.73
N LEU A 52 11.43 -14.10 8.17
CA LEU A 52 11.43 -15.57 8.20
C LEU A 52 11.62 -16.17 6.80
N ALA A 53 10.98 -15.60 5.79
CA ALA A 53 11.13 -16.05 4.40
C ALA A 53 12.56 -15.83 3.88
N ALA A 54 13.16 -14.67 4.16
CA ALA A 54 14.55 -14.39 3.80
C ALA A 54 15.51 -15.36 4.51
N GLU A 55 15.34 -15.61 5.80
CA GLU A 55 16.15 -16.57 6.55
C GLU A 55 16.00 -18.01 6.01
N ALA A 56 14.82 -18.37 5.50
CA ALA A 56 14.57 -19.61 4.78
C ALA A 56 15.09 -19.60 3.33
N LYS A 57 15.76 -18.51 2.89
CA LYS A 57 16.31 -18.29 1.54
C LYS A 57 15.24 -18.36 0.44
N LYS A 58 14.06 -17.79 0.70
CA LYS A 58 12.99 -17.68 -0.30
C LYS A 58 13.02 -16.27 -0.89
N ASP A 59 12.79 -16.17 -2.20
CA ASP A 59 12.45 -14.90 -2.81
C ASP A 59 11.07 -14.44 -2.39
N ILE A 60 10.84 -13.13 -2.32
CA ILE A 60 9.67 -12.57 -1.64
C ILE A 60 8.96 -11.55 -2.53
N TYR A 61 7.68 -11.79 -2.79
CA TYR A 61 6.76 -10.73 -3.21
C TYR A 61 5.93 -10.31 -1.99
N LEU A 62 6.18 -9.12 -1.47
CA LEU A 62 5.55 -8.61 -0.26
C LEU A 62 4.54 -7.52 -0.58
N GLN A 63 3.30 -7.64 -0.09
CA GLN A 63 2.32 -6.57 -0.22
C GLN A 63 2.73 -5.30 0.54
N LYS A 64 2.19 -4.17 0.08
CA LYS A 64 2.32 -2.87 0.74
C LYS A 64 1.38 -2.78 1.97
N PRO A 65 1.71 -2.02 3.00
CA PRO A 65 3.00 -1.41 3.30
C PRO A 65 4.03 -2.47 3.70
N THR A 66 5.30 -2.17 3.53
CA THR A 66 6.39 -3.12 3.75
C THR A 66 6.52 -3.58 5.19
N ALA A 67 6.21 -2.71 6.14
CA ALA A 67 6.34 -2.93 7.58
C ALA A 67 5.42 -2.00 8.36
N LEU A 68 5.13 -2.32 9.61
CA LEU A 68 4.38 -1.46 10.53
C LEU A 68 5.28 -0.37 11.12
N THR A 69 6.54 -0.70 11.42
CA THR A 69 7.50 0.23 12.01
C THR A 69 8.77 0.38 11.16
N ILE A 70 9.47 1.49 11.35
CA ILE A 70 10.76 1.75 10.68
C ILE A 70 11.79 0.68 11.06
N GLN A 71 11.80 0.24 12.31
CA GLN A 71 12.71 -0.80 12.80
C GLN A 71 12.47 -2.14 12.12
N GLU A 72 11.22 -2.55 11.97
CA GLU A 72 10.83 -3.77 11.24
C GLU A 72 11.23 -3.70 9.77
N GLY A 73 10.99 -2.57 9.10
CA GLY A 73 11.41 -2.36 7.71
C GLY A 73 12.92 -2.46 7.55
N ARG A 74 13.69 -1.94 8.51
CA ARG A 74 15.15 -2.07 8.53
C ARG A 74 15.59 -3.52 8.75
N ALA A 75 14.94 -4.23 9.66
CA ALA A 75 15.23 -5.65 9.93
C ALA A 75 14.99 -6.50 8.66
N LEU A 76 13.87 -6.28 7.98
CA LEU A 76 13.56 -6.95 6.72
C LEU A 76 14.62 -6.66 5.64
N SER A 77 14.95 -5.38 5.43
CA SER A 77 16.00 -4.98 4.48
C SER A 77 17.33 -5.68 4.76
N ASN A 78 17.75 -5.68 6.02
CA ASN A 78 18.99 -6.34 6.43
C ASN A 78 18.96 -7.86 6.21
N ALA A 79 17.85 -8.52 6.51
CA ALA A 79 17.69 -9.96 6.31
C ALA A 79 17.78 -10.33 4.82
N VAL A 80 17.05 -9.61 3.97
CA VAL A 80 17.04 -9.81 2.51
C VAL A 80 18.46 -9.67 1.93
N HIS A 81 19.17 -8.59 2.26
CA HIS A 81 20.54 -8.36 1.78
C HIS A 81 21.50 -9.43 2.31
N LYS A 82 21.42 -9.79 3.59
CA LYS A 82 22.28 -10.82 4.20
C LYS A 82 22.13 -12.19 3.53
N GLN A 83 20.91 -12.55 3.15
CA GLN A 83 20.61 -13.85 2.54
C GLN A 83 20.73 -13.84 1.01
N GLY A 84 20.85 -12.67 0.38
CA GLY A 84 20.91 -12.52 -1.07
C GLY A 84 19.59 -12.86 -1.78
N CYS A 85 18.45 -12.69 -1.08
CA CYS A 85 17.13 -12.95 -1.63
C CYS A 85 16.63 -11.75 -2.45
N ILE A 86 15.73 -12.00 -3.39
CA ILE A 86 15.01 -10.96 -4.13
C ILE A 86 13.79 -10.56 -3.32
N LEU A 87 13.60 -9.25 -3.10
CA LEU A 87 12.41 -8.69 -2.49
C LEU A 87 11.74 -7.71 -3.48
N GLN A 88 10.52 -8.02 -3.89
CA GLN A 88 9.65 -7.14 -4.66
C GLN A 88 8.49 -6.66 -3.79
N ILE A 89 8.31 -5.34 -3.68
CA ILE A 89 7.15 -4.76 -3.00
C ILE A 89 5.98 -4.59 -3.97
N GLY A 90 4.77 -4.93 -3.50
CA GLY A 90 3.54 -4.88 -4.26
C GLY A 90 2.99 -3.45 -4.47
N SER A 91 3.76 -2.58 -5.10
CA SER A 91 3.39 -1.19 -5.44
C SER A 91 2.51 -1.14 -6.70
N GLN A 92 1.38 -1.85 -6.69
CA GLN A 92 0.54 -2.06 -7.88
C GLN A 92 0.00 -0.77 -8.53
N GLN A 93 -0.07 0.36 -7.81
CA GLN A 93 -0.54 1.62 -8.40
C GLN A 93 0.37 2.13 -9.51
N ARG A 94 1.66 1.78 -9.50
CA ARG A 94 2.60 2.07 -10.59
C ARG A 94 2.20 1.42 -11.92
N SER A 95 1.49 0.29 -11.87
CA SER A 95 0.97 -0.40 -13.06
C SER A 95 -0.27 0.28 -13.67
N SER A 96 -0.83 1.30 -13.00
CA SER A 96 -1.97 2.06 -13.51
C SER A 96 -1.50 3.12 -14.51
N THR A 97 -2.05 3.07 -15.73
CA THR A 97 -1.63 3.93 -16.85
C THR A 97 -1.64 5.42 -16.50
N GLN A 98 -2.68 5.91 -15.82
CA GLN A 98 -2.79 7.33 -15.48
C GLN A 98 -1.74 7.79 -14.45
N PHE A 99 -1.39 6.93 -13.47
CA PHE A 99 -0.34 7.28 -12.49
C PHE A 99 1.05 7.24 -13.10
N ARG A 100 1.33 6.22 -13.92
CA ARG A 100 2.58 6.13 -14.67
C ARG A 100 2.76 7.34 -15.59
N TYR A 101 1.72 7.65 -16.37
CA TYR A 101 1.78 8.76 -17.31
C TYR A 101 1.93 10.11 -16.61
N ALA A 102 1.22 10.33 -15.48
CA ALA A 102 1.43 11.52 -14.67
C ALA A 102 2.89 11.66 -14.18
N ALA A 103 3.49 10.55 -13.72
CA ALA A 103 4.89 10.54 -13.29
C ALA A 103 5.84 10.84 -14.46
N GLU A 104 5.62 10.26 -15.64
CA GLU A 104 6.38 10.55 -16.86
C GLU A 104 6.30 12.02 -17.25
N LEU A 105 5.10 12.61 -17.24
CA LEU A 105 4.89 14.02 -17.55
C LEU A 105 5.67 14.94 -16.59
N VAL A 106 5.65 14.65 -15.31
CA VAL A 106 6.40 15.40 -14.29
C VAL A 106 7.91 15.27 -14.53
N ARG A 107 8.42 14.05 -14.72
CA ARG A 107 9.86 13.78 -14.95
C ARG A 107 10.39 14.38 -16.23
N ASN A 108 9.53 14.51 -17.25
CA ASN A 108 9.87 15.15 -18.53
C ASN A 108 9.57 16.67 -18.55
N GLY A 109 9.32 17.28 -17.39
CA GLY A 109 9.23 18.72 -17.24
C GLY A 109 7.99 19.38 -17.84
N ARG A 110 6.89 18.63 -18.09
CA ARG A 110 5.67 19.18 -18.73
C ARG A 110 4.95 20.25 -17.90
N ILE A 111 5.33 20.38 -16.62
CA ILE A 111 4.83 21.43 -15.70
C ILE A 111 5.95 22.38 -15.24
N GLY A 112 7.08 22.37 -15.94
CA GLY A 112 8.28 23.10 -15.52
C GLY A 112 8.94 22.45 -14.27
N LYS A 113 9.66 23.25 -13.48
CA LYS A 113 10.31 22.77 -12.25
C LYS A 113 9.26 22.48 -11.18
N LEU A 114 9.23 21.24 -10.67
CA LEU A 114 8.33 20.84 -9.58
C LEU A 114 8.62 21.65 -8.31
N LYS A 115 7.56 22.15 -7.66
CA LYS A 115 7.59 22.97 -6.44
C LYS A 115 6.92 22.30 -5.26
N GLU A 116 5.77 21.70 -5.51
CA GLU A 116 4.93 21.16 -4.45
C GLU A 116 4.21 19.89 -4.92
N VAL A 117 4.00 18.97 -4.00
CA VAL A 117 3.17 17.77 -4.19
C VAL A 117 2.11 17.75 -3.10
N LEU A 118 0.84 17.70 -3.50
CA LEU A 118 -0.30 17.58 -2.59
C LEU A 118 -0.91 16.21 -2.72
N ILE A 119 -1.04 15.49 -1.60
CA ILE A 119 -1.58 14.14 -1.53
C ILE A 119 -2.81 14.14 -0.65
N GLY A 120 -3.98 13.89 -1.24
CA GLY A 120 -5.22 13.69 -0.52
C GLY A 120 -5.42 12.22 -0.17
N LEU A 121 -5.80 11.93 1.07
CA LEU A 121 -6.10 10.59 1.56
C LEU A 121 -7.49 10.53 2.18
N PRO A 122 -8.15 9.36 2.17
CA PRO A 122 -9.40 9.17 2.91
C PRO A 122 -9.19 9.34 4.42
N LYS A 123 -10.28 9.63 5.13
CA LYS A 123 -10.31 9.74 6.59
C LYS A 123 -10.74 8.42 7.22
N ASP A 124 -10.16 8.07 8.37
CA ASP A 124 -10.66 7.05 9.28
C ASP A 124 -11.49 7.65 10.43
N SER A 125 -12.26 6.80 11.10
CA SER A 125 -13.05 7.15 12.28
C SER A 125 -12.81 6.13 13.39
N GLY A 126 -13.16 6.48 14.64
CA GLY A 126 -13.03 5.59 15.80
C GLY A 126 -13.99 4.38 15.78
N GLY A 127 -15.06 4.47 15.00
CA GLY A 127 -16.10 3.44 14.96
C GLY A 127 -16.88 3.32 16.28
N ASP A 128 -17.70 2.29 16.37
CA ASP A 128 -18.46 1.95 17.58
C ASP A 128 -17.62 1.17 18.59
N VAL A 129 -18.06 1.13 19.83
CA VAL A 129 -17.50 0.22 20.82
C VAL A 129 -18.04 -1.19 20.55
N GLU A 130 -17.14 -2.15 20.43
CA GLU A 130 -17.50 -3.56 20.17
C GLU A 130 -17.12 -4.43 21.37
N PRO A 131 -18.00 -5.34 21.81
CA PRO A 131 -17.70 -6.24 22.90
C PRO A 131 -16.69 -7.32 22.49
N GLU A 132 -16.05 -7.91 23.49
CA GLU A 132 -15.30 -9.14 23.31
C GLU A 132 -16.21 -10.27 22.83
N MET A 133 -15.73 -11.06 21.87
CA MET A 133 -16.42 -12.21 21.32
C MET A 133 -15.60 -13.49 21.51
N PRO A 134 -16.25 -14.68 21.55
CA PRO A 134 -15.52 -15.94 21.53
C PRO A 134 -14.70 -16.09 20.24
N ILE A 135 -13.46 -16.54 20.37
CA ILE A 135 -12.60 -16.82 19.23
C ILE A 135 -13.20 -18.02 18.46
N PRO A 136 -13.50 -17.90 17.15
CA PRO A 136 -13.98 -19.03 16.35
C PRO A 136 -12.98 -20.20 16.36
N SER A 137 -13.46 -21.42 16.46
CA SER A 137 -12.62 -22.64 16.45
C SER A 137 -11.80 -22.83 15.15
N THR A 138 -12.19 -22.12 14.10
CA THR A 138 -11.49 -22.12 12.79
C THR A 138 -10.40 -21.07 12.68
N LEU A 139 -10.23 -20.21 13.70
CA LEU A 139 -9.22 -19.15 13.72
C LEU A 139 -8.14 -19.45 14.78
N ASN A 140 -6.90 -19.59 14.34
CA ASN A 140 -5.75 -19.50 15.24
C ASN A 140 -5.47 -18.01 15.50
N TYR A 141 -6.10 -17.48 16.57
CA TYR A 141 -6.03 -16.04 16.85
C TYR A 141 -4.64 -15.60 17.33
N ASP A 142 -3.93 -16.46 18.04
CA ASP A 142 -2.55 -16.21 18.47
C ASP A 142 -1.61 -16.05 17.26
N ALA A 143 -1.70 -16.96 16.29
CA ALA A 143 -0.96 -16.85 15.03
C ALA A 143 -1.37 -15.62 14.20
N TRP A 144 -2.66 -15.22 14.26
CA TRP A 144 -3.14 -14.01 13.59
C TRP A 144 -2.57 -12.74 14.23
N LEU A 145 -2.51 -12.67 15.56
CA LEU A 145 -1.87 -11.57 16.30
C LEU A 145 -0.38 -11.45 15.97
N GLY A 146 0.30 -12.60 15.79
CA GLY A 146 1.73 -12.61 15.48
C GLY A 146 2.56 -11.83 16.50
N PRO A 147 3.36 -10.83 16.08
CA PRO A 147 4.24 -10.08 17.00
C PRO A 147 3.52 -8.99 17.80
N THR A 148 2.20 -8.79 17.62
CA THR A 148 1.48 -7.69 18.29
C THR A 148 1.06 -8.05 19.72
N PRO A 149 0.84 -7.06 20.59
CA PRO A 149 0.24 -7.30 21.90
C PRO A 149 -1.14 -7.97 21.80
N TYR A 150 -1.48 -8.78 22.80
CA TYR A 150 -2.81 -9.36 22.87
C TYR A 150 -3.89 -8.28 23.02
N LEU A 151 -4.89 -8.34 22.15
CA LEU A 151 -6.16 -7.64 22.28
C LEU A 151 -7.29 -8.65 22.21
N TYR A 152 -8.41 -8.37 22.90
CA TYR A 152 -9.58 -9.25 22.83
C TYR A 152 -10.09 -9.40 21.39
N TYR A 153 -10.62 -10.58 21.09
CA TYR A 153 -11.17 -10.84 19.77
C TYR A 153 -12.54 -10.17 19.59
N THR A 154 -12.72 -9.57 18.40
CA THR A 154 -14.03 -9.20 17.86
C THR A 154 -13.99 -9.34 16.34
N GLU A 155 -15.09 -9.79 15.75
CA GLU A 155 -15.19 -10.06 14.32
C GLU A 155 -14.86 -8.81 13.48
N LYS A 156 -15.37 -7.64 13.87
CA LYS A 156 -15.14 -6.39 13.15
C LYS A 156 -13.67 -5.96 13.12
N ARG A 157 -12.85 -6.36 14.10
CA ARG A 157 -11.42 -6.09 14.07
C ARG A 157 -10.66 -6.99 13.11
N VAL A 158 -11.02 -8.27 13.08
CA VAL A 158 -10.18 -9.32 12.45
C VAL A 158 -10.61 -9.63 11.04
N HIS A 159 -11.90 -9.83 10.80
CA HIS A 159 -12.41 -10.35 9.55
C HIS A 159 -12.77 -9.27 8.53
N PRO A 160 -12.65 -9.56 7.23
CA PRO A 160 -13.24 -8.72 6.20
C PRO A 160 -14.77 -8.71 6.36
N GLN A 161 -15.38 -7.56 6.08
CA GLN A 161 -16.84 -7.45 6.14
C GLN A 161 -17.49 -8.14 4.92
N ASN A 162 -18.72 -8.62 5.08
CA ASN A 162 -19.45 -9.32 4.02
C ASN A 162 -19.72 -8.46 2.77
N ASP A 163 -19.67 -7.15 2.90
CA ASP A 163 -19.83 -6.17 1.82
C ASP A 163 -18.52 -5.82 1.10
N TYR A 164 -17.44 -6.55 1.38
CA TYR A 164 -16.08 -6.27 0.90
C TYR A 164 -15.55 -4.89 1.32
N SER A 165 -16.08 -4.31 2.37
CA SER A 165 -15.45 -3.13 2.98
C SER A 165 -14.11 -3.49 3.64
N ARG A 166 -13.32 -2.46 3.88
CA ARG A 166 -11.99 -2.62 4.46
C ARG A 166 -12.08 -3.26 5.85
N PRO A 167 -11.32 -4.33 6.16
CA PRO A 167 -11.34 -4.97 7.47
C PRO A 167 -10.87 -4.03 8.58
N GLY A 168 -11.42 -4.22 9.78
CA GLY A 168 -11.20 -3.32 10.90
C GLY A 168 -9.75 -3.24 11.38
N TRP A 169 -8.95 -4.30 11.24
CA TRP A 169 -7.53 -4.28 11.62
C TRP A 169 -6.74 -3.16 10.92
N MET A 170 -7.16 -2.72 9.73
CA MET A 170 -6.56 -1.59 9.02
C MET A 170 -6.79 -0.23 9.71
N ARG A 171 -7.56 -0.21 10.80
CA ARG A 171 -7.87 0.96 11.62
C ARG A 171 -7.38 0.83 13.07
N GLY A 172 -6.60 -0.22 13.37
CA GLY A 172 -5.99 -0.45 14.69
C GLY A 172 -4.49 -0.22 14.66
N GLU A 173 -3.97 0.66 15.54
CA GLU A 173 -2.53 1.05 15.55
C GLU A 173 -1.58 -0.14 15.78
N ASN A 174 -2.04 -1.18 16.49
CA ASN A 174 -1.23 -2.39 16.67
C ASN A 174 -1.06 -3.20 15.36
N TYR A 175 -1.85 -2.94 14.35
CA TYR A 175 -1.89 -3.75 13.13
C TYR A 175 -1.60 -2.95 11.86
N CYS A 176 -1.85 -1.64 11.87
CA CYS A 176 -1.72 -0.75 10.72
C CYS A 176 -1.57 0.69 11.22
N ALA A 177 -0.88 1.56 10.51
CA ALA A 177 -0.82 2.97 10.85
C ALA A 177 -1.90 3.82 10.13
N GLY A 178 -3.05 3.22 9.82
CA GLY A 178 -4.19 3.90 9.20
C GLY A 178 -3.96 4.32 7.76
N MET A 179 -4.62 5.40 7.33
CA MET A 179 -4.63 5.83 5.94
C MET A 179 -3.27 6.27 5.41
N ILE A 180 -2.38 6.75 6.26
CA ILE A 180 -1.05 7.18 5.83
C ILE A 180 -0.21 6.02 5.30
N THR A 181 -0.33 4.82 5.86
CA THR A 181 0.35 3.61 5.37
C THR A 181 -0.53 2.78 4.43
N ASN A 182 -1.83 2.90 4.51
CA ASN A 182 -2.74 2.16 3.62
C ASN A 182 -2.83 2.82 2.23
N TRP A 183 -3.55 3.93 2.10
CA TRP A 183 -3.65 4.69 0.86
C TRP A 183 -2.38 5.50 0.55
N GLY A 184 -1.74 6.02 1.61
CA GLY A 184 -0.50 6.77 1.49
C GLY A 184 0.61 5.94 0.85
N ALA A 185 0.73 4.63 1.15
CA ALA A 185 1.70 3.75 0.50
C ALA A 185 1.57 3.74 -1.03
N HIS A 186 0.36 3.94 -1.58
CA HIS A 186 0.17 4.06 -3.02
C HIS A 186 0.51 5.44 -3.56
N HIS A 187 0.00 6.49 -2.90
CA HIS A 187 0.11 7.85 -3.43
C HIS A 187 1.50 8.45 -3.18
N ILE A 188 2.07 8.22 -2.01
CA ILE A 188 3.42 8.69 -1.67
C ILE A 188 4.46 7.97 -2.55
N ASP A 189 4.30 6.67 -2.78
CA ASP A 189 5.16 5.90 -3.67
C ASP A 189 5.14 6.46 -5.11
N CYS A 190 3.95 6.70 -5.66
CA CYS A 190 3.83 7.32 -6.98
C CYS A 190 4.38 8.76 -7.01
N ALA A 191 4.28 9.51 -5.92
CA ALA A 191 4.88 10.84 -5.80
C ALA A 191 6.40 10.78 -5.83
N HIS A 192 7.01 9.87 -5.06
CA HIS A 192 8.45 9.61 -5.10
C HIS A 192 8.92 9.19 -6.49
N TRP A 193 8.14 8.34 -7.16
CA TRP A 193 8.42 7.91 -8.53
C TRP A 193 8.44 9.10 -9.51
N ALA A 194 7.45 9.99 -9.43
CA ALA A 194 7.38 11.20 -10.24
C ALA A 194 8.51 12.21 -9.92
N MET A 195 8.90 12.30 -8.65
CA MET A 195 9.97 13.19 -8.16
C MET A 195 11.38 12.65 -8.44
N ASN A 196 11.53 11.39 -8.86
CA ASN A 196 12.82 10.68 -8.94
C ASN A 196 13.56 10.64 -7.60
N THR A 197 12.83 10.37 -6.50
CA THR A 197 13.34 10.35 -5.13
C THR A 197 13.13 9.01 -4.43
N GLU A 198 13.04 7.91 -5.18
CA GLU A 198 12.73 6.57 -4.66
C GLU A 198 13.77 6.05 -3.69
N TYR A 199 15.01 6.50 -3.81
CA TYR A 199 16.13 6.10 -2.93
C TYR A 199 16.47 7.13 -1.86
N THR A 200 15.61 8.14 -1.69
CA THR A 200 15.79 9.21 -0.70
C THR A 200 14.48 9.44 0.05
N GLY A 201 14.47 10.43 0.95
CA GLY A 201 13.27 10.87 1.67
C GLY A 201 13.30 12.35 1.96
N PRO A 202 12.26 12.88 2.62
CA PRO A 202 12.29 14.26 3.09
C PRO A 202 13.36 14.42 4.18
N LYS A 203 14.04 15.56 4.18
CA LYS A 203 15.01 15.93 5.23
C LYS A 203 14.33 16.43 6.50
N GLU A 204 13.12 16.96 6.39
CA GLU A 204 12.29 17.42 7.49
C GLU A 204 10.88 16.88 7.33
N VAL A 205 10.28 16.44 8.45
CA VAL A 205 8.89 15.97 8.51
C VAL A 205 8.24 16.61 9.73
N TRP A 206 7.03 17.15 9.57
CA TRP A 206 6.20 17.69 10.66
C TRP A 206 4.73 17.55 10.32
N GLY A 207 3.86 17.75 11.29
CA GLY A 207 2.42 17.67 11.05
C GLY A 207 1.60 17.63 12.32
N THR A 208 0.31 17.46 12.13
CA THR A 208 -0.70 17.29 13.19
C THR A 208 -1.63 16.16 12.84
N ALA A 209 -2.15 15.48 13.86
CA ALA A 209 -3.14 14.43 13.71
C ALA A 209 -4.14 14.47 14.88
N VAL A 210 -5.36 14.04 14.61
CA VAL A 210 -6.43 13.86 15.60
C VAL A 210 -6.72 12.37 15.73
N TYR A 211 -6.57 11.85 16.92
CA TYR A 211 -6.87 10.45 17.23
C TYR A 211 -8.26 10.30 17.83
N PRO A 212 -8.98 9.21 17.54
CA PRO A 212 -10.22 8.90 18.22
C PRO A 212 -9.98 8.72 19.72
N THR A 213 -10.91 9.21 20.55
CA THR A 213 -10.86 9.06 22.00
C THR A 213 -11.73 7.89 22.50
N SER A 214 -12.47 7.24 21.61
CA SER A 214 -13.35 6.11 21.90
C SER A 214 -13.63 5.29 20.65
N GLY A 215 -14.18 4.09 20.84
CA GLY A 215 -14.53 3.18 19.76
C GLY A 215 -13.55 2.02 19.62
N LEU A 216 -13.77 1.20 18.58
CA LEU A 216 -12.97 0.01 18.31
C LEU A 216 -11.62 0.33 17.68
N TRP A 217 -11.54 1.46 16.94
CA TRP A 217 -10.41 1.82 16.11
C TRP A 217 -9.71 3.05 16.64
N ASP A 218 -8.39 3.06 16.60
CA ASP A 218 -7.52 4.01 17.29
C ASP A 218 -6.46 4.69 16.40
N VAL A 219 -6.41 4.36 15.10
CA VAL A 219 -5.55 5.09 14.15
C VAL A 219 -6.00 6.53 13.98
N MET A 220 -5.10 7.40 13.57
CA MET A 220 -5.40 8.81 13.29
C MET A 220 -6.56 8.97 12.30
N GLY A 221 -7.51 9.85 12.62
CA GLY A 221 -8.63 10.25 11.77
C GLY A 221 -8.23 11.37 10.83
N ASP A 222 -8.36 12.62 11.28
CA ASP A 222 -7.87 13.80 10.55
C ASP A 222 -6.39 14.00 10.77
N PHE A 223 -5.67 14.26 9.69
CA PHE A 223 -4.26 14.64 9.79
C PHE A 223 -3.81 15.48 8.61
N THR A 224 -2.76 16.26 8.86
CA THR A 224 -1.98 16.92 7.83
C THR A 224 -0.51 16.80 8.18
N THR A 225 0.28 16.23 7.28
CA THR A 225 1.72 16.07 7.41
C THR A 225 2.44 16.70 6.24
N TYR A 226 3.66 17.14 6.50
CA TYR A 226 4.50 17.82 5.55
C TYR A 226 5.86 17.16 5.48
N GLY A 227 6.43 17.12 4.29
CA GLY A 227 7.81 16.72 4.05
C GLY A 227 8.52 17.77 3.21
N LEU A 228 9.72 18.18 3.64
CA LEU A 228 10.60 19.05 2.86
C LEU A 228 11.78 18.23 2.32
N TYR A 229 11.97 18.24 1.01
CA TYR A 229 13.03 17.52 0.33
C TYR A 229 14.24 18.42 0.05
N ASP A 230 15.43 17.83 -0.14
CA ASP A 230 16.67 18.57 -0.41
C ASP A 230 16.61 19.42 -1.68
N ASN A 231 15.84 18.98 -2.68
CA ASN A 231 15.61 19.74 -3.91
C ASN A 231 14.65 20.94 -3.74
N GLY A 232 14.17 21.20 -2.51
CA GLY A 232 13.25 22.27 -2.15
C GLY A 232 11.78 21.97 -2.42
N VAL A 233 11.43 20.76 -2.89
CA VAL A 233 10.02 20.36 -3.06
C VAL A 233 9.40 20.13 -1.69
N LYS A 234 8.21 20.70 -1.48
CA LYS A 234 7.35 20.45 -0.32
C LYS A 234 6.28 19.44 -0.68
N MET A 235 6.14 18.38 0.12
CA MET A 235 5.04 17.43 0.05
C MET A 235 4.06 17.69 1.19
N THR A 236 2.78 17.80 0.87
CA THR A 236 1.69 17.90 1.86
C THR A 236 0.79 16.69 1.70
N ILE A 237 0.54 15.97 2.80
CA ILE A 237 -0.32 14.79 2.84
C ILE A 237 -1.45 15.08 3.84
N SER A 238 -2.71 15.06 3.40
CA SER A 238 -3.83 15.46 4.25
C SER A 238 -5.12 14.74 3.92
N THR A 239 -5.94 14.51 4.93
CA THR A 239 -7.31 14.02 4.79
C THR A 239 -8.30 15.11 4.33
N GLU A 240 -7.89 16.38 4.32
CA GLU A 240 -8.69 17.51 3.85
C GLU A 240 -8.57 17.75 2.34
N LEU A 241 -7.57 17.12 1.70
CA LEU A 241 -7.35 17.25 0.25
C LEU A 241 -8.15 16.20 -0.53
N PRO A 242 -8.53 16.50 -1.79
CA PRO A 242 -9.14 15.50 -2.66
C PRO A 242 -8.26 14.26 -2.82
N ASN A 243 -8.85 13.06 -2.68
CA ASN A 243 -8.11 11.80 -2.78
C ASN A 243 -7.42 11.66 -4.15
N GLY A 244 -6.10 11.63 -4.14
CA GLY A 244 -5.24 11.64 -5.32
C GLY A 244 -3.93 12.37 -5.07
N ILE A 245 -3.21 12.64 -6.15
CA ILE A 245 -1.93 13.34 -6.11
C ILE A 245 -2.00 14.55 -7.05
N LYS A 246 -1.65 15.73 -6.54
CA LYS A 246 -1.49 16.95 -7.34
C LYS A 246 -0.02 17.36 -7.34
N TYR A 247 0.56 17.39 -8.52
CA TYR A 247 1.92 17.90 -8.77
C TYR A 247 1.82 19.34 -9.24
N ILE A 248 2.52 20.27 -8.59
CA ILE A 248 2.51 21.70 -8.90
C ILE A 248 3.93 22.13 -9.28
N GLY A 249 4.09 22.58 -10.50
CA GLY A 249 5.33 23.10 -11.05
C GLY A 249 5.28 24.59 -11.32
N THR A 250 6.35 25.11 -11.93
CA THR A 250 6.47 26.53 -12.30
C THR A 250 5.59 26.94 -13.49
N GLU A 251 5.15 25.97 -14.31
CA GLU A 251 4.44 26.21 -15.57
C GLU A 251 3.05 25.56 -15.62
N GLY A 252 2.67 24.87 -14.55
CA GLY A 252 1.35 24.24 -14.46
C GLY A 252 1.23 23.23 -13.35
N TRP A 253 0.14 22.45 -13.39
CA TRP A 253 -0.10 21.36 -12.45
C TRP A 253 -0.76 20.17 -13.15
N ILE A 254 -0.59 18.99 -12.53
CA ILE A 254 -1.23 17.73 -12.90
C ILE A 254 -1.91 17.16 -11.65
N PHE A 255 -3.15 16.69 -11.77
CA PHE A 255 -3.83 15.92 -10.73
C PHE A 255 -4.19 14.54 -11.26
N VAL A 256 -3.89 13.49 -10.47
CA VAL A 256 -4.18 12.11 -10.80
C VAL A 256 -4.83 11.39 -9.64
N THR A 257 -5.83 10.55 -9.94
CA THR A 257 -6.57 9.71 -9.00
C THR A 257 -6.94 8.38 -9.64
N ARG A 258 -7.45 7.43 -8.85
CA ARG A 258 -7.97 6.15 -9.40
C ARG A 258 -9.22 6.30 -10.26
N GLY A 259 -9.87 7.47 -10.24
CA GLY A 259 -11.14 7.67 -10.91
C GLY A 259 -12.24 6.79 -10.29
N ALA A 260 -12.98 6.10 -11.14
CA ALA A 260 -14.07 5.21 -10.72
C ALA A 260 -13.60 3.82 -10.20
N TYR A 261 -12.30 3.51 -10.28
CA TYR A 261 -11.79 2.21 -9.84
C TYR A 261 -11.77 2.09 -8.32
N LYS A 262 -12.33 0.99 -7.82
CA LYS A 262 -12.35 0.62 -6.40
C LYS A 262 -11.68 -0.72 -6.19
N ALA A 263 -10.83 -0.83 -5.18
CA ALA A 263 -10.25 -2.08 -4.71
C ALA A 263 -11.08 -2.71 -3.58
N SER A 264 -11.84 -1.88 -2.84
CA SER A 264 -12.78 -2.33 -1.79
C SER A 264 -14.08 -1.53 -1.85
N ALA A 265 -15.15 -2.05 -1.23
CA ALA A 265 -16.44 -1.37 -1.15
C ALA A 265 -16.35 -0.03 -0.39
N SER A 266 -15.43 0.06 0.57
CA SER A 266 -15.20 1.27 1.38
C SER A 266 -14.25 2.29 0.74
N ASP A 267 -13.75 2.04 -0.48
CA ASP A 267 -12.92 3.02 -1.18
C ASP A 267 -13.75 4.27 -1.55
N PRO A 268 -13.14 5.47 -1.49
CA PRO A 268 -13.80 6.70 -1.89
C PRO A 268 -14.35 6.60 -3.31
N VAL A 269 -15.55 7.10 -3.52
CA VAL A 269 -16.15 7.23 -4.85
C VAL A 269 -15.65 8.52 -5.47
N ALA A 270 -15.12 8.44 -6.69
CA ALA A 270 -14.86 9.63 -7.48
C ALA A 270 -16.17 10.41 -7.72
N ALA A 271 -16.11 11.73 -7.68
CA ALA A 271 -17.26 12.57 -8.05
C ALA A 271 -17.72 12.22 -9.48
N SER A 272 -19.04 12.29 -9.70
CA SER A 272 -19.61 12.03 -11.03
C SER A 272 -18.94 12.92 -12.09
N GLY A 273 -18.42 12.29 -13.15
CA GLY A 273 -17.69 12.99 -14.23
C GLY A 273 -16.23 13.36 -13.89
N GLN A 274 -15.71 13.05 -12.72
CA GLN A 274 -14.31 13.30 -12.38
C GLN A 274 -13.39 12.45 -13.25
N LYS A 275 -12.55 13.11 -14.05
CA LYS A 275 -11.49 12.44 -14.82
C LYS A 275 -10.39 11.96 -13.90
N ALA A 276 -9.84 10.77 -14.19
CA ALA A 276 -8.73 10.19 -13.43
C ALA A 276 -7.41 10.98 -13.56
N LEU A 277 -7.24 11.73 -14.65
CA LEU A 277 -6.10 12.59 -14.93
C LEU A 277 -6.58 13.93 -15.46
N THR A 278 -6.14 15.03 -14.86
CA THR A 278 -6.41 16.41 -15.25
C THR A 278 -5.17 17.27 -15.08
N ALA A 279 -5.11 18.40 -15.77
CA ALA A 279 -4.02 19.36 -15.66
C ALA A 279 -4.51 20.79 -15.76
N SER A 280 -3.64 21.76 -15.48
CA SER A 280 -3.90 23.19 -15.65
C SER A 280 -4.17 23.57 -17.10
N ASN A 281 -3.63 22.79 -18.04
CA ASN A 281 -3.85 22.92 -19.49
C ASN A 281 -3.90 21.53 -20.11
N ASP A 282 -4.85 21.30 -21.01
CA ASP A 282 -4.99 20.01 -21.69
C ASP A 282 -3.76 19.63 -22.54
N SER A 283 -3.00 20.58 -23.04
CA SER A 283 -1.75 20.32 -23.78
C SER A 283 -0.72 19.55 -22.95
N ILE A 284 -0.75 19.65 -21.62
CA ILE A 284 0.14 18.89 -20.72
C ILE A 284 -0.17 17.40 -20.81
N ILE A 285 -1.46 17.04 -20.65
CA ILE A 285 -1.89 15.63 -20.59
C ILE A 285 -2.14 14.99 -21.96
N THR A 286 -2.04 15.76 -23.04
CA THR A 286 -2.09 15.26 -24.43
C THR A 286 -0.70 15.20 -25.08
N SER A 287 0.35 15.66 -24.39
CA SER A 287 1.71 15.61 -24.90
C SER A 287 2.21 14.17 -25.03
N VAL A 288 2.94 13.88 -26.11
CA VAL A 288 3.53 12.55 -26.35
C VAL A 288 4.87 12.46 -25.61
N ILE A 289 5.14 11.31 -24.99
CA ILE A 289 6.47 11.00 -24.47
C ILE A 289 7.34 10.50 -25.62
N GLY A 290 8.39 11.25 -25.92
CA GLY A 290 9.32 10.97 -27.01
C GLY A 290 10.24 9.77 -26.74
N GLU A 291 10.91 9.29 -27.79
CA GLU A 291 11.81 8.12 -27.68
C GLU A 291 13.01 8.35 -26.76
N ASN A 292 13.48 9.59 -26.68
CA ASN A 292 14.64 10.00 -25.86
C ASN A 292 14.24 10.60 -24.51
N GLU A 293 12.95 10.54 -24.16
CA GLU A 293 12.42 11.03 -22.89
C GLU A 293 12.27 9.90 -21.87
N VAL A 294 12.12 10.27 -20.61
CA VAL A 294 11.88 9.29 -19.53
C VAL A 294 10.58 8.56 -19.81
N ASN A 295 10.68 7.26 -20.01
CA ASN A 295 9.57 6.35 -20.23
C ASN A 295 9.63 5.26 -19.15
N LEU A 296 8.79 5.37 -18.14
CA LEU A 296 8.78 4.49 -16.96
C LEU A 296 8.22 3.08 -17.22
N TYR A 297 7.75 2.83 -18.43
CA TYR A 297 7.38 1.49 -18.88
C TYR A 297 8.58 0.69 -19.42
N ARG A 298 9.62 1.40 -19.86
CA ARG A 298 10.84 0.83 -20.48
C ARG A 298 12.07 0.92 -19.57
N SER A 299 12.00 1.72 -18.50
CA SER A 299 13.09 1.89 -17.54
C SER A 299 12.92 0.92 -16.38
N ASP A 300 13.27 -0.32 -16.61
CA ASP A 300 13.52 -1.28 -15.52
C ASP A 300 15.02 -1.34 -15.24
#